data_41aee98f7d0a20d17696cc2ef726f6f7
#
_entry.id   41aee98f7d0a20d17696cc2ef726f6f7
#
_cell.length_a   1.000
_cell.length_b   1.000
_cell.length_c   1.000
_cell.angle_alpha   90.00
_cell.angle_beta   90.00
_cell.angle_gamma   90.00
#
_symmetry.space_group_name_H-M   'P 1'
#
loop_
_entity.id
_entity.type
_entity.pdbx_description
1 polymer ?
#
loop_
_entity_poly.entity_id
_entity_poly.type
_entity_poly.pdbx_seq_one_letter_code
_entity_poly.pdbx_strand_id
1 'polypeptide(L)'
;MAKSKYVLTETQIIKRIKEGRGAGRLSNYKPWLYVNEVPSEGRSQRVFSHLTGRIHHVLSDLEFAVFLLLDHNAAVTDIREQFPLNRDDTLNISKEGQLWHPSQGGSNLVMSSDFLVNSTSKTQPKFAIQAKYSNALKDPRTVEKLEIERRYWQLKKIPWFLVTEKEIDKVVVTNIDWLYGVKGYFDELVTDELMLLYENMKTYFIHHPNRKVIDICKEYDKAYGQGLGDSLFDLRLMCAARLITFDIR
;
A
#
# COMPACT_ATOMS: atom_id res chain seq x y z
N MET A 1 -17.30 31.14 4.86
CA MET A 1 -16.22 30.14 4.75
C MET A 1 -16.43 29.09 5.84
N ALA A 2 -16.77 27.87 5.47
CA ALA A 2 -16.91 26.77 6.43
C ALA A 2 -15.53 26.49 7.03
N LYS A 3 -15.39 26.60 8.36
CA LYS A 3 -14.17 26.19 9.08
C LYS A 3 -13.98 24.70 8.83
N SER A 4 -12.85 24.31 8.23
CA SER A 4 -12.47 22.91 8.07
C SER A 4 -12.58 22.20 9.44
N LYS A 5 -13.38 21.12 9.50
CA LYS A 5 -13.67 20.33 10.70
C LYS A 5 -12.43 19.58 11.24
N TYR A 6 -11.30 19.67 10.54
CA TYR A 6 -10.08 18.90 10.76
C TYR A 6 -8.84 19.76 11.00
N VAL A 7 -8.99 20.83 11.83
CA VAL A 7 -7.83 21.62 12.24
C VAL A 7 -7.08 20.86 13.32
N LEU A 8 -5.86 20.41 13.03
CA LEU A 8 -4.97 19.78 14.01
C LEU A 8 -4.38 20.84 14.92
N THR A 9 -4.87 20.90 16.15
CA THR A 9 -4.33 21.78 17.21
C THR A 9 -3.12 21.13 17.89
N GLU A 10 -2.32 21.93 18.58
CA GLU A 10 -1.18 21.42 19.37
C GLU A 10 -1.60 20.35 20.39
N THR A 11 -2.74 20.55 21.04
CA THR A 11 -3.30 19.55 21.97
C THR A 11 -3.59 18.21 21.30
N GLN A 12 -4.10 18.23 20.08
CA GLN A 12 -4.36 17.01 19.30
C GLN A 12 -3.05 16.35 18.83
N ILE A 13 -2.03 17.13 18.46
CA ILE A 13 -0.71 16.62 18.12
C ILE A 13 -0.10 15.88 19.32
N ILE A 14 -0.11 16.51 20.50
CA ILE A 14 0.39 15.92 21.74
C ILE A 14 -0.39 14.64 22.09
N LYS A 15 -1.72 14.65 21.92
CA LYS A 15 -2.56 13.47 22.14
C LYS A 15 -2.15 12.32 21.23
N ARG A 16 -1.97 12.55 19.92
CA ARG A 16 -1.53 11.52 18.96
C ARG A 16 -0.16 10.93 19.32
N ILE A 17 0.78 11.77 19.74
CA ILE A 17 2.10 11.31 20.21
C ILE A 17 1.94 10.39 21.42
N LYS A 18 1.11 10.77 22.42
CA LYS A 18 0.82 9.95 23.60
C LYS A 18 0.11 8.63 23.27
N GLU A 19 -0.70 8.60 22.23
CA GLU A 19 -1.34 7.40 21.70
C GLU A 19 -0.34 6.43 21.01
N GLY A 20 0.91 6.87 20.83
CA GLY A 20 1.96 6.11 20.15
C GLY A 20 1.80 6.07 18.63
N ARG A 21 1.17 7.10 18.02
CA ARG A 21 1.05 7.17 16.56
C ARG A 21 2.41 7.39 15.91
N GLY A 22 2.65 6.68 14.82
CA GLY A 22 3.95 6.63 14.15
C GLY A 22 4.94 5.68 14.80
N ALA A 23 4.57 5.02 15.91
CA ALA A 23 5.39 4.05 16.61
C ALA A 23 4.96 2.61 16.34
N GLY A 24 5.86 1.66 16.62
CA GLY A 24 5.64 0.24 16.40
C GLY A 24 6.11 -0.25 15.02
N ARG A 25 5.84 -1.52 14.76
CA ARG A 25 6.15 -2.22 13.51
C ARG A 25 5.11 -3.32 13.30
N LEU A 26 4.92 -3.73 12.05
CA LEU A 26 3.98 -4.79 11.68
C LEU A 26 2.60 -4.54 12.30
N SER A 27 2.01 -5.53 12.99
CA SER A 27 0.70 -5.44 13.63
C SER A 27 0.59 -4.39 14.73
N ASN A 28 1.70 -4.00 15.35
CA ASN A 28 1.74 -3.00 16.43
C ASN A 28 1.92 -1.56 15.93
N TYR A 29 2.13 -1.35 14.63
CA TYR A 29 2.27 0.00 14.09
C TYR A 29 0.95 0.76 14.10
N LYS A 30 0.99 2.03 14.51
CA LYS A 30 -0.16 2.95 14.50
C LYS A 30 0.13 4.11 13.55
N PRO A 31 -0.61 4.28 12.44
CA PRO A 31 -0.37 5.38 11.51
C PRO A 31 -0.65 6.75 12.15
N TRP A 32 -0.01 7.78 11.64
CA TRP A 32 -0.24 9.15 12.11
C TRP A 32 -1.64 9.67 11.79
N LEU A 33 -2.18 9.30 10.63
CA LEU A 33 -3.49 9.67 10.13
C LEU A 33 -4.34 8.42 9.86
N TYR A 34 -5.59 8.47 10.27
CA TYR A 34 -6.61 7.47 9.92
C TYR A 34 -7.55 8.03 8.85
N VAL A 35 -8.11 7.16 8.01
CA VAL A 35 -9.05 7.51 6.94
C VAL A 35 -10.22 8.39 7.43
N ASN A 36 -10.75 8.14 8.61
CA ASN A 36 -11.86 8.88 9.19
C ASN A 36 -11.49 10.25 9.79
N GLU A 37 -10.20 10.61 9.80
CA GLU A 37 -9.72 11.86 10.39
C GLU A 37 -9.35 12.92 9.35
N VAL A 38 -9.31 12.56 8.07
CA VAL A 38 -8.89 13.45 6.98
C VAL A 38 -9.98 13.53 5.94
N PRO A 39 -10.39 14.74 5.50
CA PRO A 39 -11.23 14.85 4.33
C PRO A 39 -10.39 14.40 3.12
N SER A 40 -10.80 13.32 2.47
CA SER A 40 -10.13 12.86 1.25
C SER A 40 -10.69 13.61 0.04
N GLU A 41 -9.82 14.10 -0.85
CA GLU A 41 -10.19 14.60 -2.16
C GLU A 41 -10.45 13.46 -3.16
N GLY A 42 -10.30 12.21 -2.73
CA GLY A 42 -10.46 10.99 -3.50
C GLY A 42 -11.00 9.85 -2.66
N ARG A 43 -10.90 8.64 -3.19
CA ARG A 43 -11.34 7.43 -2.53
C ARG A 43 -10.30 6.98 -1.51
N SER A 44 -10.63 7.10 -0.23
CA SER A 44 -9.82 6.55 0.85
C SER A 44 -10.29 5.14 1.20
N GLN A 45 -9.36 4.26 1.57
CA GLN A 45 -9.64 2.85 1.80
C GLN A 45 -8.98 2.34 3.09
N ARG A 46 -9.61 1.30 3.66
CA ARG A 46 -9.02 0.48 4.71
C ARG A 46 -8.76 -0.90 4.16
N VAL A 47 -7.52 -1.35 4.18
CA VAL A 47 -7.07 -2.57 3.53
C VAL A 47 -6.33 -3.44 4.53
N PHE A 48 -6.75 -4.68 4.72
CA PHE A 48 -6.04 -5.63 5.58
C PHE A 48 -4.82 -6.18 4.83
N SER A 49 -3.65 -6.16 5.46
CA SER A 49 -2.42 -6.77 4.95
C SER A 49 -2.05 -8.01 5.75
N HIS A 50 -1.90 -9.13 5.05
CA HIS A 50 -1.39 -10.37 5.66
C HIS A 50 0.10 -10.25 6.01
N LEU A 51 0.85 -9.44 5.28
CA LEU A 51 2.26 -9.17 5.56
C LEU A 51 2.46 -8.55 6.94
N THR A 52 1.61 -7.56 7.28
CA THR A 52 1.75 -6.79 8.52
C THR A 52 0.78 -7.23 9.62
N GLY A 53 -0.24 -8.04 9.30
CA GLY A 53 -1.26 -8.51 10.23
C GLY A 53 -2.19 -7.41 10.74
N ARG A 54 -2.41 -6.34 9.95
CA ARG A 54 -3.26 -5.20 10.34
C ARG A 54 -3.96 -4.53 9.17
N ILE A 55 -4.93 -3.68 9.50
CA ILE A 55 -5.60 -2.80 8.53
C ILE A 55 -4.73 -1.56 8.29
N HIS A 56 -4.44 -1.29 7.03
CA HIS A 56 -3.79 -0.07 6.56
C HIS A 56 -4.82 1.00 6.18
N HIS A 57 -4.45 2.26 6.39
CA HIS A 57 -5.23 3.44 6.06
C HIS A 57 -4.59 4.20 4.91
N VAL A 58 -5.10 4.00 3.68
CA VAL A 58 -4.63 4.69 2.47
C VAL A 58 -5.64 5.79 2.09
N LEU A 59 -5.13 6.97 1.77
CA LEU A 59 -5.93 8.19 1.64
C LEU A 59 -6.26 8.55 0.19
N SER A 60 -5.74 7.79 -0.78
CA SER A 60 -6.02 7.99 -2.21
C SER A 60 -5.92 6.68 -3.00
N ASP A 61 -6.49 6.65 -4.21
CA ASP A 61 -6.36 5.50 -5.12
C ASP A 61 -4.90 5.29 -5.56
N LEU A 62 -4.10 6.34 -5.66
CA LEU A 62 -2.67 6.22 -5.96
C LEU A 62 -1.90 5.59 -4.80
N GLU A 63 -2.17 6.00 -3.56
CA GLU A 63 -1.60 5.33 -2.39
C GLU A 63 -2.03 3.86 -2.31
N PHE A 64 -3.29 3.54 -2.67
CA PHE A 64 -3.76 2.16 -2.71
C PHE A 64 -2.99 1.33 -3.75
N ALA A 65 -2.77 1.88 -4.96
CA ALA A 65 -1.98 1.21 -5.98
C ALA A 65 -0.53 0.95 -5.52
N VAL A 66 0.12 1.94 -4.90
CA VAL A 66 1.46 1.79 -4.32
C VAL A 66 1.46 0.74 -3.21
N PHE A 67 0.46 0.76 -2.33
CA PHE A 67 0.31 -0.23 -1.25
C PHE A 67 0.21 -1.66 -1.81
N LEU A 68 -0.62 -1.89 -2.83
CA LEU A 68 -0.76 -3.21 -3.46
C LEU A 68 0.56 -3.72 -4.03
N LEU A 69 1.32 -2.85 -4.72
CA LEU A 69 2.64 -3.20 -5.25
C LEU A 69 3.64 -3.56 -4.14
N LEU A 70 3.63 -2.81 -3.03
CA LEU A 70 4.49 -3.08 -1.88
C LEU A 70 4.13 -4.38 -1.18
N ASP A 71 2.84 -4.59 -0.88
CA ASP A 71 2.36 -5.80 -0.18
C ASP A 71 2.50 -7.07 -1.03
N HIS A 72 2.45 -6.93 -2.35
CA HIS A 72 2.68 -8.03 -3.27
C HIS A 72 4.17 -8.38 -3.42
N ASN A 73 5.09 -7.45 -3.14
CA ASN A 73 6.52 -7.67 -3.34
C ASN A 73 7.11 -8.54 -2.21
N ALA A 74 7.60 -9.74 -2.59
CA ALA A 74 8.19 -10.69 -1.64
C ALA A 74 9.40 -10.17 -0.85
N ALA A 75 10.10 -9.14 -1.35
CA ALA A 75 11.21 -8.54 -0.65
C ALA A 75 10.78 -7.57 0.46
N VAL A 76 9.53 -7.10 0.45
CA VAL A 76 9.02 -6.19 1.49
C VAL A 76 8.69 -6.97 2.76
N THR A 77 9.12 -6.44 3.90
CA THR A 77 8.95 -7.08 5.23
C THR A 77 8.14 -6.26 6.21
N ASP A 78 7.95 -4.95 5.97
CA ASP A 78 7.12 -4.08 6.80
C ASP A 78 6.69 -2.85 5.98
N ILE A 79 5.44 -2.45 6.12
CA ILE A 79 4.86 -1.27 5.48
C ILE A 79 4.24 -0.41 6.58
N ARG A 80 4.67 0.83 6.69
CA ARG A 80 4.15 1.80 7.66
C ARG A 80 3.62 3.01 6.92
N GLU A 81 2.31 3.02 6.71
CA GLU A 81 1.63 4.13 6.04
C GLU A 81 1.51 5.35 6.95
N GLN A 82 1.35 6.51 6.33
CA GLN A 82 1.22 7.80 7.02
C GLN A 82 2.27 7.97 8.12
N PHE A 83 3.55 7.71 7.76
CA PHE A 83 4.66 7.71 8.71
C PHE A 83 5.02 9.16 9.10
N PRO A 84 4.90 9.56 10.39
CA PRO A 84 5.17 10.93 10.81
C PRO A 84 6.66 11.24 10.77
N LEU A 85 6.98 12.42 10.29
CA LEU A 85 8.32 12.99 10.30
C LEU A 85 8.52 13.73 11.64
N ASN A 86 9.75 13.71 12.16
CA ASN A 86 10.06 14.51 13.34
C ASN A 86 9.85 15.99 13.04
N ARG A 87 8.96 16.64 13.83
CA ARG A 87 8.53 18.02 13.58
C ARG A 87 9.67 19.02 13.72
N ASP A 88 10.55 18.84 14.68
CA ASP A 88 11.66 19.76 14.92
C ASP A 88 12.67 19.71 13.78
N ASP A 89 12.96 18.50 13.27
CA ASP A 89 13.81 18.33 12.08
C ASP A 89 13.20 19.02 10.85
N THR A 90 11.88 18.83 10.59
CA THR A 90 11.22 19.45 9.44
C THR A 90 11.13 20.97 9.56
N LEU A 91 10.99 21.51 10.76
CA LEU A 91 11.04 22.95 11.04
C LEU A 91 12.44 23.52 10.78
N ASN A 92 13.50 22.85 11.24
CA ASN A 92 14.87 23.27 10.99
C ASN A 92 15.20 23.25 9.49
N ILE A 93 14.83 22.18 8.79
CA ILE A 93 14.98 22.06 7.33
C ILE A 93 14.25 23.19 6.60
N SER A 94 13.04 23.50 7.03
CA SER A 94 12.23 24.60 6.45
C SER A 94 12.92 25.94 6.63
N LYS A 95 13.43 26.20 7.84
CA LYS A 95 14.13 27.45 8.17
C LYS A 95 15.44 27.61 7.36
N GLU A 96 16.27 26.58 7.33
CA GLU A 96 17.53 26.56 6.57
C GLU A 96 17.33 26.69 5.07
N GLY A 97 16.27 26.04 4.56
CA GLY A 97 15.91 26.06 3.15
C GLY A 97 15.07 27.26 2.70
N GLN A 98 14.71 28.17 3.61
CA GLN A 98 13.76 29.25 3.38
C GLN A 98 12.43 28.75 2.77
N LEU A 99 11.97 27.56 3.23
CA LEU A 99 10.73 26.91 2.81
C LEU A 99 9.63 27.16 3.85
N TRP A 100 8.38 27.24 3.40
CA TRP A 100 7.26 27.40 4.32
C TRP A 100 6.84 26.06 4.93
N HIS A 101 7.05 25.92 6.23
CA HIS A 101 6.56 24.71 6.94
C HIS A 101 5.01 24.67 6.94
N PRO A 102 4.38 23.49 6.76
CA PRO A 102 2.93 23.35 6.86
C PRO A 102 2.44 23.75 8.26
N SER A 103 1.47 24.68 8.29
CA SER A 103 0.85 25.12 9.54
C SER A 103 -0.67 25.24 9.37
N GLN A 104 -1.40 25.08 10.47
CA GLN A 104 -2.84 25.24 10.50
C GLN A 104 -3.28 25.71 11.88
N GLY A 105 -4.16 26.71 11.93
CA GLY A 105 -4.69 27.23 13.18
C GLY A 105 -3.60 27.74 14.14
N GLY A 106 -2.48 28.25 13.62
CA GLY A 106 -1.35 28.76 14.43
C GLY A 106 -0.38 27.65 14.90
N SER A 107 -0.64 26.38 14.61
CA SER A 107 0.24 25.27 14.97
C SER A 107 0.99 24.72 13.75
N ASN A 108 2.28 24.45 13.88
CA ASN A 108 3.04 23.75 12.88
C ASN A 108 2.63 22.28 12.85
N LEU A 109 2.29 21.76 11.67
CA LEU A 109 1.81 20.39 11.52
C LEU A 109 2.96 19.39 11.62
N VAL A 110 2.67 18.18 12.04
CA VAL A 110 3.54 17.04 11.84
C VAL A 110 3.33 16.56 10.42
N MET A 111 4.37 16.62 9.57
CA MET A 111 4.36 16.08 8.22
C MET A 111 4.43 14.56 8.26
N SER A 112 3.89 13.88 7.27
CA SER A 112 4.00 12.42 7.11
C SER A 112 4.39 12.05 5.70
N SER A 113 5.16 10.97 5.57
CA SER A 113 5.33 10.26 4.30
C SER A 113 4.21 9.25 4.13
N ASP A 114 3.78 9.00 2.91
CA ASP A 114 2.71 8.05 2.66
C ASP A 114 3.12 6.64 3.09
N PHE A 115 4.39 6.26 2.84
CA PHE A 115 4.92 4.97 3.29
C PHE A 115 6.38 5.05 3.75
N LEU A 116 6.69 4.35 4.85
CA LEU A 116 8.05 3.94 5.20
C LEU A 116 8.11 2.41 5.15
N VAL A 117 9.00 1.88 4.31
CA VAL A 117 9.06 0.46 3.95
C VAL A 117 10.35 -0.16 4.45
N ASN A 118 10.28 -1.39 4.96
CA ASN A 118 11.43 -2.24 5.18
C ASN A 118 11.45 -3.39 4.18
N SER A 119 12.63 -3.81 3.77
CA SER A 119 12.80 -4.92 2.83
C SER A 119 14.00 -5.80 3.19
N THR A 120 14.05 -6.98 2.58
CA THR A 120 15.20 -7.90 2.64
C THR A 120 16.34 -7.49 1.73
N SER A 121 16.15 -6.47 0.90
CA SER A 121 17.19 -5.96 -0.02
C SER A 121 18.42 -5.47 0.75
N LYS A 122 19.59 -5.96 0.43
CA LYS A 122 20.85 -5.53 1.05
C LYS A 122 21.21 -4.09 0.67
N THR A 123 20.81 -3.64 -0.51
CA THR A 123 21.10 -2.29 -1.02
C THR A 123 20.06 -1.26 -0.57
N GLN A 124 18.83 -1.68 -0.37
CA GLN A 124 17.72 -0.83 0.06
C GLN A 124 16.90 -1.48 1.19
N PRO A 125 17.50 -1.69 2.38
CA PRO A 125 16.81 -2.35 3.50
C PRO A 125 15.66 -1.52 4.08
N LYS A 126 15.67 -0.21 3.80
CA LYS A 126 14.63 0.74 4.20
C LYS A 126 14.55 1.89 3.19
N PHE A 127 13.35 2.30 2.84
CA PHE A 127 13.09 3.45 1.98
C PHE A 127 11.74 4.08 2.28
N ALA A 128 11.57 5.35 1.92
CA ALA A 128 10.32 6.08 2.05
C ALA A 128 9.72 6.39 0.68
N ILE A 129 8.40 6.40 0.61
CA ILE A 129 7.65 6.73 -0.61
C ILE A 129 6.63 7.83 -0.28
N GLN A 130 6.54 8.81 -1.17
CA GLN A 130 5.46 9.77 -1.26
C GLN A 130 4.74 9.59 -2.60
N ALA A 131 3.44 9.40 -2.57
CA ALA A 131 2.59 9.29 -3.74
C ALA A 131 1.91 10.63 -4.02
N LYS A 132 2.05 11.16 -5.24
CA LYS A 132 1.39 12.40 -5.66
C LYS A 132 1.01 12.31 -7.13
N TYR A 133 -0.22 12.70 -7.45
CA TYR A 133 -0.61 12.83 -8.85
C TYR A 133 0.28 13.87 -9.54
N SER A 134 0.72 13.55 -10.76
CA SER A 134 1.62 14.41 -11.52
C SER A 134 1.08 15.84 -11.72
N ASN A 135 -0.24 15.99 -11.75
CA ASN A 135 -0.87 17.31 -11.83
C ASN A 135 -0.64 18.17 -10.58
N ALA A 136 -0.59 17.56 -9.39
CA ALA A 136 -0.33 18.26 -8.13
C ALA A 136 1.11 18.84 -8.04
N LEU A 137 2.04 18.31 -8.84
CA LEU A 137 3.42 18.81 -8.91
C LEU A 137 3.54 20.15 -9.64
N LYS A 138 2.46 20.65 -10.24
CA LYS A 138 2.39 22.00 -10.81
C LYS A 138 2.16 23.08 -9.75
N ASP A 139 1.68 22.70 -8.58
CA ASP A 139 1.49 23.62 -7.46
C ASP A 139 2.82 23.83 -6.70
N PRO A 140 3.36 25.08 -6.69
CA PRO A 140 4.61 25.39 -6.00
C PRO A 140 4.56 25.01 -4.50
N ARG A 141 3.39 25.12 -3.88
CA ARG A 141 3.23 24.79 -2.47
C ARG A 141 3.36 23.29 -2.19
N THR A 142 2.87 22.48 -3.10
CA THR A 142 3.04 21.01 -3.05
C THR A 142 4.52 20.66 -3.22
N VAL A 143 5.20 21.25 -4.19
CA VAL A 143 6.64 21.01 -4.43
C VAL A 143 7.48 21.41 -3.22
N GLU A 144 7.17 22.54 -2.60
CA GLU A 144 7.85 23.02 -1.40
C GLU A 144 7.73 22.02 -0.21
N LYS A 145 6.53 21.47 0.01
CA LYS A 145 6.33 20.43 1.04
C LYS A 145 7.13 19.16 0.73
N LEU A 146 7.12 18.73 -0.53
CA LEU A 146 7.89 17.57 -0.98
C LEU A 146 9.39 17.77 -0.80
N GLU A 147 9.89 19.00 -1.01
CA GLU A 147 11.32 19.31 -0.81
C GLU A 147 11.71 19.24 0.68
N ILE A 148 10.85 19.68 1.60
CA ILE A 148 11.08 19.51 3.04
C ILE A 148 11.18 18.01 3.39
N GLU A 149 10.25 17.20 2.88
CA GLU A 149 10.22 15.75 3.09
C GLU A 149 11.45 15.05 2.50
N ARG A 150 11.83 15.40 1.26
CA ARG A 150 13.01 14.86 0.60
C ARG A 150 14.29 15.13 1.42
N ARG A 151 14.47 16.39 1.89
CA ARG A 151 15.62 16.77 2.74
C ARG A 151 15.59 16.05 4.08
N TYR A 152 14.42 15.83 4.66
CA TYR A 152 14.28 15.06 5.89
C TYR A 152 14.84 13.64 5.72
N TRP A 153 14.43 12.93 4.67
CA TRP A 153 14.92 11.58 4.40
C TRP A 153 16.40 11.54 4.02
N GLN A 154 16.87 12.56 3.32
CA GLN A 154 18.31 12.74 3.07
C GLN A 154 19.10 12.90 4.38
N LEU A 155 18.62 13.70 5.32
CA LEU A 155 19.20 13.84 6.67
C LEU A 155 19.23 12.49 7.41
N LYS A 156 18.17 11.69 7.27
CA LYS A 156 18.08 10.35 7.88
C LYS A 156 18.88 9.28 7.11
N LYS A 157 19.49 9.60 6.00
CA LYS A 157 20.21 8.68 5.09
C LYS A 157 19.35 7.51 4.63
N ILE A 158 18.06 7.78 4.40
CA ILE A 158 17.06 6.82 3.91
C ILE A 158 16.66 7.25 2.50
N PRO A 159 16.76 6.36 1.47
CA PRO A 159 16.25 6.65 0.13
C PRO A 159 14.78 7.08 0.17
N TRP A 160 14.47 8.13 -0.57
CA TRP A 160 13.12 8.65 -0.71
C TRP A 160 12.72 8.70 -2.19
N PHE A 161 11.52 8.25 -2.46
CA PHE A 161 10.97 8.17 -3.81
C PHE A 161 9.65 8.92 -3.90
N LEU A 162 9.51 9.76 -4.92
CA LEU A 162 8.24 10.35 -5.32
C LEU A 162 7.67 9.49 -6.44
N VAL A 163 6.46 8.97 -6.24
CA VAL A 163 5.75 8.12 -7.20
C VAL A 163 4.50 8.86 -7.69
N THR A 164 4.31 8.91 -9.00
CA THR A 164 3.10 9.44 -9.62
C THR A 164 2.30 8.33 -10.31
N GLU A 165 1.12 8.67 -10.82
CA GLU A 165 0.31 7.74 -11.61
C GLU A 165 0.99 7.28 -12.91
N LYS A 166 2.08 7.96 -13.32
CA LYS A 166 2.81 7.63 -14.56
C LYS A 166 3.75 6.45 -14.38
N GLU A 167 4.26 6.23 -13.18
CA GLU A 167 5.11 5.10 -12.84
C GLU A 167 4.30 3.85 -12.49
N ILE A 168 2.97 3.96 -12.36
CA ILE A 168 2.09 2.86 -11.99
C ILE A 168 1.55 2.14 -13.23
N ASP A 169 1.92 0.89 -13.39
CA ASP A 169 1.30 0.01 -14.37
C ASP A 169 -0.09 -0.42 -13.88
N LYS A 170 -1.13 0.11 -14.55
CA LYS A 170 -2.53 -0.15 -14.16
C LYS A 170 -2.92 -1.62 -14.33
N VAL A 171 -2.36 -2.33 -15.31
CA VAL A 171 -2.66 -3.75 -15.52
C VAL A 171 -2.12 -4.56 -14.36
N VAL A 172 -0.87 -4.31 -13.98
CA VAL A 172 -0.23 -4.96 -12.83
C VAL A 172 -1.04 -4.72 -11.54
N VAL A 173 -1.42 -3.47 -11.27
CA VAL A 173 -2.21 -3.13 -10.07
C VAL A 173 -3.57 -3.82 -10.10
N THR A 174 -4.26 -3.84 -11.24
CA THR A 174 -5.57 -4.51 -11.37
C THR A 174 -5.44 -6.01 -11.10
N ASN A 175 -4.41 -6.65 -11.62
CA ASN A 175 -4.17 -8.07 -11.43
C ASN A 175 -3.80 -8.39 -9.97
N ILE A 176 -2.99 -7.54 -9.31
CA ILE A 176 -2.69 -7.69 -7.89
C ILE A 176 -3.94 -7.50 -7.04
N ASP A 177 -4.78 -6.49 -7.33
CA ASP A 177 -6.02 -6.24 -6.62
C ASP A 177 -6.99 -7.41 -6.76
N TRP A 178 -7.08 -7.98 -7.95
CA TRP A 178 -7.84 -9.20 -8.19
C TRP A 178 -7.36 -10.37 -7.32
N LEU A 179 -6.05 -10.60 -7.20
CA LEU A 179 -5.49 -11.61 -6.30
C LEU A 179 -5.69 -11.24 -4.82
N TYR A 180 -5.66 -9.96 -4.51
CA TYR A 180 -5.76 -9.47 -3.13
C TYR A 180 -7.08 -9.86 -2.48
N GLY A 181 -8.17 -9.83 -3.22
CA GLY A 181 -9.50 -10.15 -2.72
C GLY A 181 -9.70 -11.57 -2.21
N VAL A 182 -8.77 -12.51 -2.48
CA VAL A 182 -8.83 -13.89 -1.99
C VAL A 182 -7.80 -14.21 -0.91
N LYS A 183 -6.89 -13.29 -0.59
CA LYS A 183 -5.86 -13.51 0.44
C LYS A 183 -6.44 -13.82 1.82
N GLY A 184 -7.63 -13.38 2.15
CA GLY A 184 -8.30 -13.69 3.42
C GLY A 184 -8.68 -15.16 3.63
N TYR A 185 -8.63 -15.95 2.57
CA TYR A 185 -8.98 -17.39 2.61
C TYR A 185 -7.75 -18.30 2.78
N PHE A 186 -6.52 -17.74 2.86
CA PHE A 186 -5.29 -18.55 2.93
C PHE A 186 -5.16 -19.42 4.18
N ASP A 187 -5.55 -18.89 5.34
CA ASP A 187 -5.36 -19.58 6.61
C ASP A 187 -6.25 -20.82 6.71
N GLU A 188 -7.29 -20.92 5.87
CA GLU A 188 -8.24 -22.02 5.84
C GLU A 188 -7.91 -23.08 4.76
N LEU A 189 -7.05 -22.78 3.78
CA LEU A 189 -6.98 -23.53 2.52
C LEU A 189 -5.59 -24.08 2.14
N VAL A 190 -4.54 -23.89 2.92
CA VAL A 190 -3.26 -24.58 2.67
C VAL A 190 -3.37 -26.01 3.21
N THR A 191 -4.19 -26.82 2.54
CA THR A 191 -4.43 -28.21 2.87
C THR A 191 -3.88 -29.11 1.77
N ASP A 192 -3.78 -30.42 2.06
CA ASP A 192 -3.48 -31.45 1.07
C ASP A 192 -4.47 -31.37 -0.12
N GLU A 193 -5.70 -30.92 0.14
CA GLU A 193 -6.73 -30.68 -0.89
C GLU A 193 -6.32 -29.61 -1.92
N LEU A 194 -5.74 -28.48 -1.49
CA LEU A 194 -5.28 -27.44 -2.41
C LEU A 194 -4.10 -27.94 -3.25
N MET A 195 -3.23 -28.76 -2.69
CA MET A 195 -2.11 -29.36 -3.44
C MET A 195 -2.61 -30.37 -4.48
N LEU A 196 -3.59 -31.18 -4.13
CA LEU A 196 -4.23 -32.10 -5.08
C LEU A 196 -4.92 -31.34 -6.22
N LEU A 197 -5.64 -30.28 -5.89
CA LEU A 197 -6.29 -29.42 -6.85
C LEU A 197 -5.25 -28.74 -7.78
N TYR A 198 -4.12 -28.27 -7.20
CA TYR A 198 -3.01 -27.70 -7.98
C TYR A 198 -2.50 -28.69 -9.04
N GLU A 199 -2.21 -29.94 -8.67
CA GLU A 199 -1.70 -30.94 -9.62
C GLU A 199 -2.73 -31.28 -10.71
N ASN A 200 -4.00 -31.37 -10.36
CA ASN A 200 -5.08 -31.58 -11.31
C ASN A 200 -5.20 -30.42 -12.30
N MET A 201 -5.28 -29.18 -11.83
CA MET A 201 -5.40 -28.00 -12.68
C MET A 201 -4.16 -27.79 -13.52
N LYS A 202 -2.96 -27.99 -12.98
CA LYS A 202 -1.69 -27.89 -13.71
C LYS A 202 -1.68 -28.83 -14.91
N THR A 203 -2.08 -30.08 -14.72
CA THR A 203 -2.18 -31.07 -15.79
C THR A 203 -3.16 -30.60 -16.87
N TYR A 204 -4.30 -30.06 -16.48
CA TYR A 204 -5.31 -29.55 -17.40
C TYR A 204 -4.80 -28.37 -18.23
N PHE A 205 -4.12 -27.40 -17.62
CA PHE A 205 -3.51 -26.26 -18.32
C PHE A 205 -2.40 -26.67 -19.29
N ILE A 206 -1.55 -27.63 -18.92
CA ILE A 206 -0.49 -28.13 -19.78
C ILE A 206 -1.07 -28.74 -21.09
N HIS A 207 -2.19 -29.45 -20.99
CA HIS A 207 -2.84 -30.06 -22.17
C HIS A 207 -3.60 -29.03 -23.03
N HIS A 208 -3.84 -27.80 -22.55
CA HIS A 208 -4.60 -26.77 -23.24
C HIS A 208 -3.89 -25.40 -23.29
N PRO A 209 -2.62 -25.31 -23.76
CA PRO A 209 -1.77 -24.12 -23.60
C PRO A 209 -2.28 -22.86 -24.34
N ASN A 210 -3.11 -23.04 -25.36
CA ASN A 210 -3.60 -21.93 -26.20
C ASN A 210 -5.05 -21.50 -25.87
N ARG A 211 -5.64 -22.03 -24.81
CA ARG A 211 -7.02 -21.72 -24.45
C ARG A 211 -7.07 -20.63 -23.38
N LYS A 212 -8.15 -19.85 -23.40
CA LYS A 212 -8.39 -18.86 -22.34
C LYS A 212 -8.61 -19.57 -21.01
N VAL A 213 -7.96 -19.07 -19.97
CA VAL A 213 -8.05 -19.60 -18.61
C VAL A 213 -9.51 -19.75 -18.14
N ILE A 214 -10.35 -18.73 -18.42
CA ILE A 214 -11.76 -18.75 -18.02
C ILE A 214 -12.55 -19.88 -18.70
N ASP A 215 -12.23 -20.22 -19.96
CA ASP A 215 -12.91 -21.30 -20.68
C ASP A 215 -12.47 -22.66 -20.15
N ILE A 216 -11.19 -22.80 -19.78
CA ILE A 216 -10.65 -24.00 -19.12
C ILE A 216 -11.33 -24.20 -17.78
N CYS A 217 -11.44 -23.15 -16.94
CA CYS A 217 -12.10 -23.25 -15.65
C CYS A 217 -13.58 -23.66 -15.80
N LYS A 218 -14.33 -23.07 -16.74
CA LYS A 218 -15.73 -23.45 -16.99
C LYS A 218 -15.89 -24.92 -17.41
N GLU A 219 -14.99 -25.44 -18.23
CA GLU A 219 -15.02 -26.86 -18.62
C GLU A 219 -14.66 -27.76 -17.45
N TYR A 220 -13.71 -27.36 -16.63
CA TYR A 220 -13.33 -28.09 -15.42
C TYR A 220 -14.52 -28.16 -14.46
N ASP A 221 -15.18 -27.03 -14.16
CA ASP A 221 -16.41 -26.99 -13.34
C ASP A 221 -17.44 -27.99 -13.86
N LYS A 222 -17.70 -27.97 -15.16
CA LYS A 222 -18.65 -28.88 -15.80
C LYS A 222 -18.24 -30.35 -15.73
N ALA A 223 -16.96 -30.64 -15.97
CA ALA A 223 -16.42 -32.01 -15.99
C ALA A 223 -16.46 -32.67 -14.59
N TYR A 224 -16.24 -31.89 -13.55
CA TYR A 224 -16.17 -32.38 -12.16
C TYR A 224 -17.41 -32.07 -11.31
N GLY A 225 -18.46 -31.52 -11.94
CA GLY A 225 -19.74 -31.20 -11.25
C GLY A 225 -19.63 -30.12 -10.20
N GLN A 226 -18.67 -29.19 -10.36
CA GLN A 226 -18.48 -28.04 -9.47
C GLN A 226 -19.45 -26.90 -9.80
N GLY A 227 -19.61 -25.96 -8.88
CA GLY A 227 -20.34 -24.72 -9.14
C GLY A 227 -19.64 -23.85 -10.19
N LEU A 228 -20.42 -23.11 -10.98
CA LEU A 228 -19.84 -22.24 -12.00
C LEU A 228 -18.96 -21.15 -11.36
N GLY A 229 -17.67 -21.18 -11.64
CA GLY A 229 -16.69 -20.22 -11.13
C GLY A 229 -15.83 -20.75 -9.99
N ASP A 230 -16.13 -21.92 -9.43
CA ASP A 230 -15.37 -22.53 -8.33
C ASP A 230 -13.91 -22.76 -8.73
N SER A 231 -13.68 -23.36 -9.90
CA SER A 231 -12.30 -23.58 -10.42
C SER A 231 -11.55 -22.28 -10.66
N LEU A 232 -12.24 -21.21 -11.08
CA LEU A 232 -11.59 -19.89 -11.25
C LEU A 232 -11.23 -19.27 -9.90
N PHE A 233 -12.06 -19.47 -8.89
CA PHE A 233 -11.76 -19.05 -7.52
C PHE A 233 -10.55 -19.79 -6.95
N ASP A 234 -10.52 -21.11 -7.12
CA ASP A 234 -9.41 -21.97 -6.70
C ASP A 234 -8.10 -21.61 -7.41
N LEU A 235 -8.16 -21.38 -8.73
CA LEU A 235 -7.01 -20.89 -9.48
C LEU A 235 -6.50 -19.56 -8.96
N ARG A 236 -7.41 -18.65 -8.65
CA ARG A 236 -7.07 -17.35 -8.08
C ARG A 236 -6.40 -17.49 -6.70
N LEU A 237 -6.88 -18.41 -5.86
CA LEU A 237 -6.24 -18.77 -4.59
C LEU A 237 -4.82 -19.30 -4.81
N MET A 238 -4.63 -20.24 -5.74
CA MET A 238 -3.31 -20.81 -6.07
C MET A 238 -2.33 -19.76 -6.60
N CYS A 239 -2.80 -18.83 -7.43
CA CYS A 239 -2.00 -17.70 -7.90
C CYS A 239 -1.63 -16.75 -6.76
N ALA A 240 -2.58 -16.44 -5.88
CA ALA A 240 -2.35 -15.59 -4.72
C ALA A 240 -1.39 -16.26 -3.71
N ALA A 241 -1.44 -17.60 -3.55
CA ALA A 241 -0.50 -18.42 -2.77
C ALA A 241 0.86 -18.61 -3.47
N ARG A 242 1.01 -18.15 -4.72
CA ARG A 242 2.22 -18.32 -5.54
C ARG A 242 2.55 -19.79 -5.85
N LEU A 243 1.59 -20.67 -5.77
CA LEU A 243 1.70 -22.05 -6.27
C LEU A 243 1.70 -22.06 -7.80
N ILE A 244 0.92 -21.19 -8.40
CA ILE A 244 0.91 -20.93 -9.84
C ILE A 244 1.46 -19.53 -10.08
N THR A 245 2.43 -19.41 -10.99
CA THR A 245 2.97 -18.14 -11.45
C THR A 245 2.49 -17.84 -12.86
N PHE A 246 2.16 -16.59 -13.12
CA PHE A 246 1.78 -16.07 -14.42
C PHE A 246 2.41 -14.69 -14.63
N ASP A 247 2.48 -14.24 -15.89
CA ASP A 247 2.88 -12.88 -16.18
C ASP A 247 1.80 -11.92 -15.67
N ILE A 248 2.14 -11.13 -14.68
CA ILE A 248 1.22 -10.20 -14.05
C ILE A 248 0.93 -8.95 -14.90
N ARG A 249 1.62 -8.80 -16.04
CA ARG A 249 1.43 -7.70 -17.00
C ARG A 249 0.42 -8.02 -18.08
#